data_dc2391aba91aeeeb092fb0d4fbdd0e01
#
_entry.id   dc2391aba91aeeeb092fb0d4fbdd0e01
#
_cell.length_a   1.000
_cell.length_b   1.000
_cell.length_c   1.000
_cell.angle_alpha   90.00
_cell.angle_beta   90.00
_cell.angle_gamma   90.00
#
_symmetry.space_group_name_H-M   'P 1'
#
loop_
_entity.id
_entity.type
_entity.pdbx_description
1 polymer ?
#
loop_
_entity_poly.entity_id
_entity_poly.type
_entity_poly.pdbx_seq_one_letter_code
_entity_poly.pdbx_strand_id
1 'polypeptide(L)'
;MENFAKLKTQDIKSQAERKDIYLDNDFIAISKYIKITDEDINRLKKWDINEVFIKDLENEDATHNSVQDFEKFLREYKVFKNIYLNIIKQTKNNLGNFRHNNLVNMKELNEIIDGLLDIMNRNLNSFIELLSIFNFNKEDFYYVRSLNVAIISLIIGKQMKLSDGILKKLGLGAILYDIGLVKVPEKILNKQYKHSPEEYAEIKKHTVYGYKLMKSNFRFEEEVAVISLEHHEYFNGKGYPRGISGNEIHLYAKIVAVAHEAEKVMKNRRIAIDEKSLNFNKNNNVEKKLLFDAVRHIIHGAKIKYDPTISKVFVSIFSVYPIGSVVILNDNRKGLVFATNTNFPIRPIIKIVSDNSGNIIENGEVVNLVENNQIFINGIDRDDKFLEEVDKKILNKD
;
A
#
# COMPACT_ATOMS: atom_id res chain seq x y z
N MET A 1 -26.59 11.46 -8.16
CA MET A 1 -25.72 11.82 -9.32
C MET A 1 -25.81 13.34 -9.52
N GLU A 2 -25.47 14.06 -8.48
CA GLU A 2 -25.66 15.51 -8.45
C GLU A 2 -24.31 16.18 -8.61
N ASN A 3 -24.23 17.08 -9.56
CA ASN A 3 -23.20 18.10 -9.72
C ASN A 3 -21.83 17.73 -10.32
N PHE A 4 -21.71 16.69 -11.12
CA PHE A 4 -20.50 16.49 -11.93
C PHE A 4 -20.76 16.78 -13.41
N ALA A 5 -19.99 17.67 -14.01
CA ALA A 5 -19.97 17.88 -15.45
C ALA A 5 -18.86 17.05 -16.08
N LYS A 6 -19.17 16.35 -17.18
CA LYS A 6 -18.22 15.52 -17.93
C LYS A 6 -17.46 16.38 -18.92
N LEU A 7 -16.15 16.20 -18.99
CA LEU A 7 -15.25 16.98 -19.85
C LEU A 7 -14.26 16.06 -20.56
N LYS A 8 -13.98 16.31 -21.85
CA LYS A 8 -12.91 15.60 -22.55
C LYS A 8 -11.55 16.04 -22.05
N THR A 9 -10.64 15.10 -21.87
CA THR A 9 -9.30 15.35 -21.34
C THR A 9 -8.52 16.42 -22.11
N GLN A 10 -8.74 16.56 -23.42
CA GLN A 10 -8.12 17.59 -24.24
C GLN A 10 -8.61 19.01 -23.92
N ASP A 11 -9.82 19.16 -23.39
CA ASP A 11 -10.49 20.44 -23.17
C ASP A 11 -10.31 20.96 -21.73
N ILE A 12 -9.58 20.20 -20.89
CA ILE A 12 -9.39 20.52 -19.45
C ILE A 12 -8.78 21.90 -19.27
N LYS A 13 -7.74 22.23 -20.05
CA LYS A 13 -6.98 23.48 -19.90
C LYS A 13 -7.82 24.74 -20.16
N SER A 14 -8.81 24.64 -21.04
CA SER A 14 -9.68 25.75 -21.43
C SER A 14 -10.96 25.86 -20.58
N GLN A 15 -11.46 24.73 -20.03
CA GLN A 15 -12.78 24.68 -19.41
C GLN A 15 -12.77 24.38 -17.91
N ALA A 16 -11.65 23.87 -17.38
CA ALA A 16 -11.51 23.48 -15.98
C ALA A 16 -10.51 24.34 -15.19
N GLU A 17 -10.15 25.52 -15.70
CA GLU A 17 -9.27 26.43 -14.96
C GLU A 17 -9.91 26.78 -13.60
N ARG A 18 -9.17 26.50 -12.51
CA ARG A 18 -9.61 26.66 -11.11
C ARG A 18 -10.76 25.72 -10.67
N LYS A 19 -10.93 24.57 -11.32
CA LYS A 19 -11.87 23.53 -10.90
C LYS A 19 -11.12 22.25 -10.56
N ASP A 20 -11.65 21.50 -9.58
CA ASP A 20 -11.13 20.17 -9.30
C ASP A 20 -11.51 19.22 -10.44
N ILE A 21 -10.51 18.47 -10.93
CA ILE A 21 -10.68 17.50 -12.01
C ILE A 21 -10.68 16.11 -11.41
N TYR A 22 -11.77 15.39 -11.60
CA TYR A 22 -11.98 14.04 -11.10
C TYR A 22 -11.83 13.01 -12.21
N LEU A 23 -11.26 11.85 -11.90
CA LEU A 23 -11.29 10.68 -12.78
C LEU A 23 -12.64 9.98 -12.72
N ASP A 24 -13.31 10.09 -11.58
CA ASP A 24 -14.67 9.67 -11.30
C ASP A 24 -15.25 10.52 -10.15
N ASN A 25 -16.43 10.14 -9.66
CA ASN A 25 -17.15 10.92 -8.65
C ASN A 25 -16.40 11.11 -7.32
N ASP A 26 -15.34 10.35 -7.07
CA ASP A 26 -14.65 10.29 -5.79
C ASP A 26 -13.13 10.55 -5.87
N PHE A 27 -12.54 10.56 -7.07
CA PHE A 27 -11.08 10.67 -7.22
C PHE A 27 -10.66 11.93 -7.97
N ILE A 28 -10.00 12.85 -7.26
CA ILE A 28 -9.44 14.07 -7.85
C ILE A 28 -8.08 13.75 -8.51
N ALA A 29 -8.01 13.95 -9.83
CA ALA A 29 -6.78 13.82 -10.61
C ALA A 29 -5.92 15.08 -10.54
N ILE A 30 -6.55 16.26 -10.64
CA ILE A 30 -5.89 17.56 -10.61
C ILE A 30 -6.75 18.51 -9.78
N SER A 31 -6.16 19.11 -8.75
CA SER A 31 -6.84 20.05 -7.87
C SER A 31 -6.99 21.44 -8.52
N LYS A 32 -8.08 22.13 -8.22
CA LYS A 32 -8.35 23.53 -8.62
C LYS A 32 -7.24 24.52 -8.22
N TYR A 33 -6.37 24.14 -7.31
CA TYR A 33 -5.24 24.94 -6.86
C TYR A 33 -3.97 24.74 -7.70
N ILE A 34 -3.97 23.79 -8.61
CA ILE A 34 -2.82 23.47 -9.46
C ILE A 34 -3.07 24.04 -10.86
N LYS A 35 -2.09 24.79 -11.39
CA LYS A 35 -2.13 25.23 -12.78
C LYS A 35 -1.94 24.00 -13.69
N ILE A 36 -2.94 23.74 -14.49
CA ILE A 36 -2.93 22.60 -15.42
C ILE A 36 -1.88 22.82 -16.51
N THR A 37 -1.00 21.86 -16.65
CA THR A 37 0.05 21.85 -17.66
C THR A 37 -0.27 20.90 -18.82
N ASP A 38 0.40 21.07 -19.96
CA ASP A 38 0.28 20.11 -21.08
C ASP A 38 0.80 18.72 -20.70
N GLU A 39 1.74 18.67 -19.74
CA GLU A 39 2.26 17.41 -19.21
C GLU A 39 1.20 16.64 -18.42
N ASP A 40 0.34 17.31 -17.66
CA ASP A 40 -0.76 16.69 -16.93
C ASP A 40 -1.79 16.10 -17.91
N ILE A 41 -2.13 16.85 -18.97
CA ILE A 41 -3.02 16.36 -20.03
C ILE A 41 -2.42 15.14 -20.74
N ASN A 42 -1.12 15.20 -21.05
CA ASN A 42 -0.42 14.09 -21.69
C ASN A 42 -0.33 12.86 -20.78
N ARG A 43 -0.19 13.03 -19.45
CA ARG A 43 -0.27 11.94 -18.48
C ARG A 43 -1.63 11.26 -18.47
N LEU A 44 -2.70 12.04 -18.42
CA LEU A 44 -4.06 11.50 -18.44
C LEU A 44 -4.32 10.71 -19.75
N LYS A 45 -3.93 11.24 -20.89
CA LYS A 45 -4.01 10.55 -22.18
C LYS A 45 -3.18 9.26 -22.20
N LYS A 46 -1.96 9.30 -21.66
CA LYS A 46 -1.07 8.14 -21.56
C LYS A 46 -1.63 7.03 -20.66
N TRP A 47 -2.55 7.38 -19.75
CA TRP A 47 -3.29 6.45 -18.91
C TRP A 47 -4.63 6.02 -19.53
N ASP A 48 -4.86 6.35 -20.81
CA ASP A 48 -6.12 6.08 -21.54
C ASP A 48 -7.35 6.75 -20.89
N ILE A 49 -7.14 7.87 -20.20
CA ILE A 49 -8.18 8.66 -19.58
C ILE A 49 -8.59 9.74 -20.57
N ASN A 50 -9.65 9.46 -21.32
CA ASN A 50 -10.15 10.34 -22.37
C ASN A 50 -11.20 11.33 -21.90
N GLU A 51 -11.77 11.08 -20.71
CA GLU A 51 -12.83 11.88 -20.10
C GLU A 51 -12.55 12.03 -18.61
N VAL A 52 -12.88 13.20 -18.07
CA VAL A 52 -12.78 13.57 -16.67
C VAL A 52 -14.06 14.25 -16.21
N PHE A 53 -14.21 14.42 -14.91
CA PHE A 53 -15.35 15.09 -14.31
C PHE A 53 -14.89 16.34 -13.59
N ILE A 54 -15.71 17.38 -13.57
CA ILE A 54 -15.49 18.62 -12.83
C ILE A 54 -16.66 18.84 -11.86
N LYS A 55 -16.37 19.23 -10.63
CA LYS A 55 -17.34 19.57 -9.59
C LYS A 55 -17.01 20.94 -9.01
N ASP A 56 -18.00 21.80 -8.86
CA ASP A 56 -17.87 23.01 -8.05
C ASP A 56 -18.13 22.60 -6.57
N LEU A 57 -17.09 22.56 -5.75
CA LEU A 57 -17.21 22.27 -4.32
C LEU A 57 -17.57 23.57 -3.59
N GLU A 58 -18.76 23.59 -2.98
CA GLU A 58 -19.02 24.43 -1.83
C GLU A 58 -18.25 23.84 -0.62
N ASN A 59 -17.61 24.69 0.15
CA ASN A 59 -16.65 24.38 1.21
C ASN A 59 -17.13 23.27 2.16
N GLU A 60 -16.46 22.11 2.15
CA GLU A 60 -16.43 21.22 3.30
C GLU A 60 -15.13 21.49 4.07
N ASP A 61 -15.27 22.09 5.23
CA ASP A 61 -14.18 22.40 6.16
C ASP A 61 -13.56 21.13 6.72
N ALA A 62 -12.41 20.74 6.20
CA ALA A 62 -11.53 19.79 6.86
C ALA A 62 -10.53 20.56 7.72
N THR A 63 -10.95 21.03 8.89
CA THR A 63 -10.11 21.72 9.86
C THR A 63 -9.29 20.69 10.66
N HIS A 64 -8.16 20.26 10.12
CA HIS A 64 -7.11 19.56 10.85
C HIS A 64 -5.81 20.36 10.77
N ASN A 65 -5.64 21.36 11.65
CA ASN A 65 -4.50 22.29 11.61
C ASN A 65 -3.85 22.53 12.98
N SER A 66 -3.84 21.55 13.89
CA SER A 66 -3.30 21.81 15.22
C SER A 66 -2.10 20.93 15.57
N VAL A 67 -1.20 21.49 16.39
CA VAL A 67 -0.15 20.73 17.08
C VAL A 67 -0.75 19.55 17.85
N GLN A 68 -1.97 19.72 18.39
CA GLN A 68 -2.72 18.67 19.10
C GLN A 68 -3.05 17.47 18.21
N ASP A 69 -3.35 17.66 16.91
CA ASP A 69 -3.60 16.58 15.97
C ASP A 69 -2.35 15.76 15.70
N PHE A 70 -1.19 16.43 15.62
CA PHE A 70 0.09 15.75 15.45
C PHE A 70 0.49 14.96 16.70
N GLU A 71 0.30 15.52 17.91
CA GLU A 71 0.55 14.78 19.16
C GLU A 71 -0.39 13.59 19.32
N LYS A 72 -1.66 13.73 18.92
CA LYS A 72 -2.60 12.60 18.86
C LYS A 72 -2.09 11.53 17.92
N PHE A 73 -1.68 11.92 16.70
CA PHE A 73 -1.06 11.00 15.74
C PHE A 73 0.12 10.25 16.33
N LEU A 74 1.07 10.94 17.02
CA LEU A 74 2.24 10.29 17.62
C LEU A 74 1.86 9.25 18.69
N ARG A 75 0.85 9.56 19.52
CA ARG A 75 0.36 8.60 20.52
C ARG A 75 -0.25 7.37 19.87
N GLU A 76 -1.11 7.56 18.88
CA GLU A 76 -1.74 6.48 18.13
C GLU A 76 -0.69 5.64 17.40
N TYR A 77 0.27 6.26 16.72
CA TYR A 77 1.36 5.60 16.02
C TYR A 77 2.18 4.67 16.94
N LYS A 78 2.57 5.13 18.14
CA LYS A 78 3.30 4.30 19.13
C LYS A 78 2.47 3.05 19.54
N VAL A 79 1.19 3.23 19.82
CA VAL A 79 0.29 2.13 20.19
C VAL A 79 0.17 1.12 19.06
N PHE A 80 -0.11 1.58 17.83
CA PHE A 80 -0.26 0.71 16.67
C PHE A 80 1.04 -0.02 16.31
N LYS A 81 2.19 0.64 16.40
CA LYS A 81 3.50 0.02 16.20
C LYS A 81 3.70 -1.19 17.13
N ASN A 82 3.39 -1.03 18.42
CA ASN A 82 3.51 -2.11 19.38
C ASN A 82 2.54 -3.27 19.10
N ILE A 83 1.30 -2.96 18.74
CA ILE A 83 0.31 -3.96 18.34
C ILE A 83 0.80 -4.73 17.11
N TYR A 84 1.26 -4.03 16.08
CA TYR A 84 1.77 -4.64 14.85
C TYR A 84 2.96 -5.57 15.11
N LEU A 85 3.94 -5.15 15.90
CA LEU A 85 5.08 -5.99 16.28
C LEU A 85 4.66 -7.24 17.05
N ASN A 86 3.65 -7.14 17.92
CA ASN A 86 3.10 -8.29 18.61
C ASN A 86 2.40 -9.27 17.67
N ILE A 87 1.61 -8.75 16.72
CA ILE A 87 0.95 -9.56 15.68
C ILE A 87 1.98 -10.26 14.80
N ILE A 88 3.08 -9.59 14.41
CA ILE A 88 4.19 -10.25 13.68
C ILE A 88 4.71 -11.45 14.47
N LYS A 89 4.98 -11.28 15.77
CA LYS A 89 5.48 -12.37 16.63
C LYS A 89 4.50 -13.54 16.68
N GLN A 90 3.21 -13.27 16.84
CA GLN A 90 2.17 -14.30 16.83
C GLN A 90 2.09 -15.01 15.47
N THR A 91 2.09 -14.25 14.37
CA THR A 91 2.08 -14.79 13.01
C THR A 91 3.31 -15.67 12.74
N LYS A 92 4.50 -15.22 13.17
CA LYS A 92 5.73 -16.00 13.08
C LYS A 92 5.63 -17.31 13.84
N ASN A 93 5.18 -17.27 15.09
CA ASN A 93 5.04 -18.47 15.92
C ASN A 93 4.06 -19.47 15.30
N ASN A 94 2.94 -18.98 14.77
CA ASN A 94 1.91 -19.82 14.17
C ASN A 94 2.36 -20.45 12.85
N LEU A 95 2.76 -19.62 11.88
CA LEU A 95 3.13 -20.08 10.53
C LEU A 95 4.51 -20.74 10.49
N GLY A 96 5.44 -20.35 11.39
CA GLY A 96 6.76 -20.97 11.52
C GLY A 96 6.66 -22.44 11.93
N ASN A 97 5.78 -22.75 12.84
CA ASN A 97 5.53 -24.13 13.28
C ASN A 97 4.95 -25.00 12.16
N PHE A 98 4.22 -24.42 11.20
CA PHE A 98 3.64 -25.18 10.09
C PHE A 98 4.71 -25.86 9.22
N ARG A 99 5.81 -25.17 8.95
CA ARG A 99 6.89 -25.72 8.11
C ARG A 99 7.56 -26.94 8.76
N HIS A 100 7.67 -26.95 10.09
CA HIS A 100 8.32 -28.02 10.85
C HIS A 100 7.35 -29.13 11.24
N ASN A 101 6.14 -28.79 11.66
CA ASN A 101 5.20 -29.71 12.29
C ASN A 101 3.93 -29.96 11.49
N ASN A 102 3.73 -29.32 10.33
CA ASN A 102 2.49 -29.31 9.57
C ASN A 102 1.23 -28.88 10.37
N LEU A 103 1.42 -28.11 11.43
CA LEU A 103 0.35 -27.66 12.32
C LEU A 103 0.21 -26.12 12.26
N VAL A 104 -0.96 -25.65 11.90
CA VAL A 104 -1.38 -24.26 12.01
C VAL A 104 -2.39 -24.16 13.16
N ASN A 105 -2.17 -23.27 14.08
CA ASN A 105 -3.15 -22.96 15.12
C ASN A 105 -4.25 -22.06 14.53
N MET A 106 -5.32 -22.67 14.06
CA MET A 106 -6.46 -21.97 13.45
C MET A 106 -7.17 -21.03 14.42
N LYS A 107 -7.18 -21.33 15.71
CA LYS A 107 -7.77 -20.46 16.73
C LYS A 107 -6.98 -19.16 16.82
N GLU A 108 -5.66 -19.25 16.92
CA GLU A 108 -4.76 -18.08 16.98
C GLU A 108 -4.82 -17.23 15.68
N LEU A 109 -4.91 -17.88 14.50
CA LEU A 109 -5.10 -17.14 13.25
C LEU A 109 -6.42 -16.39 13.20
N ASN A 110 -7.50 -16.98 13.68
CA ASN A 110 -8.78 -16.29 13.81
C ASN A 110 -8.68 -15.09 14.77
N GLU A 111 -8.01 -15.25 15.90
CA GLU A 111 -7.80 -14.18 16.89
C GLU A 111 -6.97 -13.02 16.28
N ILE A 112 -5.95 -13.33 15.47
CA ILE A 112 -5.17 -12.33 14.73
C ILE A 112 -6.07 -11.54 13.76
N ILE A 113 -6.86 -12.23 12.95
CA ILE A 113 -7.74 -11.57 11.97
C ILE A 113 -8.85 -10.77 12.67
N ASP A 114 -9.47 -11.31 13.71
CA ASP A 114 -10.48 -10.61 14.50
C ASP A 114 -9.90 -9.33 15.14
N GLY A 115 -8.67 -9.41 15.66
CA GLY A 115 -7.95 -8.24 16.19
C GLY A 115 -7.66 -7.18 15.13
N LEU A 116 -7.25 -7.57 13.92
CA LEU A 116 -7.05 -6.66 12.81
C LEU A 116 -8.35 -5.97 12.38
N LEU A 117 -9.46 -6.72 12.31
CA LEU A 117 -10.78 -6.20 11.99
C LEU A 117 -11.28 -5.21 13.06
N ASP A 118 -11.08 -5.51 14.35
CA ASP A 118 -11.45 -4.63 15.45
C ASP A 118 -10.70 -3.28 15.37
N ILE A 119 -9.39 -3.31 15.16
CA ILE A 119 -8.58 -2.10 14.99
C ILE A 119 -9.05 -1.30 13.77
N MET A 120 -9.26 -1.96 12.64
CA MET A 120 -9.71 -1.33 11.39
C MET A 120 -11.09 -0.69 11.56
N ASN A 121 -12.02 -1.35 12.26
CA ASN A 121 -13.37 -0.83 12.50
C ASN A 121 -13.38 0.36 13.48
N ARG A 122 -12.43 0.42 14.41
CA ARG A 122 -12.29 1.58 15.33
C ARG A 122 -11.71 2.80 14.62
N ASN A 123 -10.68 2.62 13.80
CA ASN A 123 -10.03 3.72 13.09
C ASN A 123 -9.31 3.21 11.83
N LEU A 124 -9.98 3.33 10.69
CA LEU A 124 -9.42 2.91 9.40
C LEU A 124 -8.14 3.68 9.04
N ASN A 125 -8.07 4.98 9.34
CA ASN A 125 -6.89 5.79 9.03
C ASN A 125 -5.66 5.28 9.80
N SER A 126 -5.80 5.08 11.11
CA SER A 126 -4.72 4.51 11.93
C SER A 126 -4.35 3.08 11.48
N PHE A 127 -5.31 2.31 10.99
CA PHE A 127 -5.03 0.98 10.43
C PHE A 127 -4.22 1.06 9.13
N ILE A 128 -4.48 2.05 8.27
CA ILE A 128 -3.67 2.33 7.07
C ILE A 128 -2.24 2.75 7.47
N GLU A 129 -2.09 3.46 8.59
CA GLU A 129 -0.78 3.87 9.11
C GLU A 129 0.13 2.69 9.48
N LEU A 130 -0.43 1.51 9.79
CA LEU A 130 0.36 0.29 10.00
C LEU A 130 1.26 -0.03 8.80
N LEU A 131 0.87 0.37 7.59
CA LEU A 131 1.66 0.16 6.38
C LEU A 131 2.97 0.95 6.38
N SER A 132 3.02 2.09 7.08
CA SER A 132 4.25 2.89 7.22
C SER A 132 5.25 2.27 8.19
N ILE A 133 4.76 1.41 9.11
CA ILE A 133 5.57 0.74 10.15
C ILE A 133 6.21 -0.54 9.63
N PHE A 134 5.87 -1.00 8.43
CA PHE A 134 6.34 -2.27 7.89
C PHE A 134 7.84 -2.46 8.11
N ASN A 135 8.17 -3.27 9.11
CA ASN A 135 9.55 -3.65 9.41
C ASN A 135 9.88 -4.95 8.66
N PHE A 136 10.97 -4.92 7.89
CA PHE A 136 11.38 -6.05 7.07
C PHE A 136 12.70 -6.60 7.62
N ASN A 137 12.63 -7.32 8.72
CA ASN A 137 13.77 -8.13 9.16
C ASN A 137 13.89 -9.35 8.22
N LYS A 138 15.12 -9.66 7.73
CA LYS A 138 15.36 -10.76 6.78
C LYS A 138 14.87 -12.11 7.30
N GLU A 139 15.00 -12.36 8.60
CA GLU A 139 14.61 -13.61 9.24
C GLU A 139 13.10 -13.86 9.30
N ASP A 140 12.29 -12.79 9.35
CA ASP A 140 10.84 -12.86 9.51
C ASP A 140 10.07 -12.68 8.19
N PHE A 141 10.80 -12.65 7.10
CA PHE A 141 10.33 -12.24 5.79
C PHE A 141 9.00 -12.85 5.33
N TYR A 142 8.85 -14.17 5.40
CA TYR A 142 7.62 -14.82 4.92
C TYR A 142 6.41 -14.47 5.77
N TYR A 143 6.58 -14.37 7.08
CA TYR A 143 5.50 -14.11 8.03
C TYR A 143 5.05 -12.66 7.99
N VAL A 144 6.00 -11.75 7.95
CA VAL A 144 5.74 -10.30 7.79
C VAL A 144 5.01 -10.04 6.48
N ARG A 145 5.46 -10.66 5.39
CA ARG A 145 4.82 -10.55 4.09
C ARG A 145 3.38 -11.04 4.10
N SER A 146 3.11 -12.22 4.66
CA SER A 146 1.76 -12.77 4.79
C SER A 146 0.84 -11.83 5.57
N LEU A 147 1.33 -11.28 6.68
CA LEU A 147 0.59 -10.30 7.47
C LEU A 147 0.32 -9.01 6.70
N ASN A 148 1.33 -8.47 6.02
CA ASN A 148 1.19 -7.23 5.24
C ASN A 148 0.18 -7.39 4.10
N VAL A 149 0.22 -8.51 3.39
CA VAL A 149 -0.75 -8.83 2.34
C VAL A 149 -2.16 -8.94 2.91
N ALA A 150 -2.32 -9.55 4.10
CA ALA A 150 -3.62 -9.62 4.76
C ALA A 150 -4.12 -8.21 5.14
N ILE A 151 -3.28 -7.36 5.74
CA ILE A 151 -3.63 -5.97 6.09
C ILE A 151 -4.07 -5.18 4.85
N ILE A 152 -3.27 -5.19 3.77
CA ILE A 152 -3.61 -4.48 2.54
C ILE A 152 -4.93 -5.01 1.94
N SER A 153 -5.13 -6.33 1.94
CA SER A 153 -6.36 -6.96 1.45
C SER A 153 -7.59 -6.54 2.25
N LEU A 154 -7.47 -6.49 3.59
CA LEU A 154 -8.54 -6.03 4.47
C LEU A 154 -8.90 -4.55 4.23
N ILE A 155 -7.90 -3.69 4.04
CA ILE A 155 -8.11 -2.27 3.71
C ILE A 155 -8.86 -2.13 2.38
N ILE A 156 -8.41 -2.83 1.33
CA ILE A 156 -9.09 -2.83 0.03
C ILE A 156 -10.54 -3.33 0.19
N GLY A 157 -10.72 -4.46 0.85
CA GLY A 157 -12.04 -5.04 1.08
C GLY A 157 -12.98 -4.12 1.86
N LYS A 158 -12.48 -3.42 2.88
CA LYS A 158 -13.26 -2.44 3.66
C LYS A 158 -13.69 -1.26 2.80
N GLN A 159 -12.79 -0.74 1.97
CA GLN A 159 -13.11 0.35 1.05
C GLN A 159 -14.11 -0.09 -0.04
N MET A 160 -14.09 -1.36 -0.43
CA MET A 160 -15.11 -1.96 -1.29
C MET A 160 -16.43 -2.23 -0.57
N LYS A 161 -16.56 -1.86 0.71
CA LYS A 161 -17.74 -2.05 1.55
C LYS A 161 -18.14 -3.51 1.73
N LEU A 162 -17.16 -4.42 1.74
CA LEU A 162 -17.41 -5.82 2.06
C LEU A 162 -17.80 -5.98 3.54
N SER A 163 -18.73 -6.89 3.83
CA SER A 163 -19.18 -7.16 5.21
C SER A 163 -18.07 -7.79 6.05
N ASP A 164 -18.12 -7.63 7.38
CA ASP A 164 -17.10 -8.16 8.29
C ASP A 164 -16.94 -9.68 8.17
N GLY A 165 -18.01 -10.44 7.90
CA GLY A 165 -17.92 -11.87 7.64
C GLY A 165 -17.12 -12.20 6.37
N ILE A 166 -17.28 -11.41 5.31
CA ILE A 166 -16.50 -11.52 4.07
C ILE A 166 -15.05 -11.09 4.33
N LEU A 167 -14.84 -9.99 5.05
CA LEU A 167 -13.51 -9.50 5.42
C LEU A 167 -12.74 -10.54 6.24
N LYS A 168 -13.39 -11.23 7.17
CA LYS A 168 -12.77 -12.32 7.94
C LYS A 168 -12.28 -13.45 7.04
N LYS A 169 -13.10 -13.90 6.09
CA LYS A 169 -12.73 -14.93 5.10
C LYS A 169 -11.58 -14.46 4.22
N LEU A 170 -11.64 -13.23 3.70
CA LEU A 170 -10.59 -12.62 2.92
C LEU A 170 -9.27 -12.54 3.71
N GLY A 171 -9.30 -12.07 4.96
CA GLY A 171 -8.13 -11.97 5.83
C GLY A 171 -7.48 -13.32 6.12
N LEU A 172 -8.27 -14.35 6.44
CA LEU A 172 -7.79 -15.72 6.65
C LEU A 172 -7.14 -16.30 5.38
N GLY A 173 -7.77 -16.10 4.22
CA GLY A 173 -7.19 -16.53 2.96
C GLY A 173 -5.93 -15.76 2.59
N ALA A 174 -5.92 -14.45 2.83
CA ALA A 174 -4.79 -13.59 2.53
C ALA A 174 -3.56 -13.87 3.42
N ILE A 175 -3.72 -14.19 4.70
CA ILE A 175 -2.57 -14.53 5.56
C ILE A 175 -1.96 -15.90 5.21
N LEU A 176 -2.72 -16.77 4.53
CA LEU A 176 -2.31 -18.12 4.12
C LEU A 176 -2.06 -18.26 2.62
N TYR A 177 -2.15 -17.18 1.84
CA TYR A 177 -2.15 -17.24 0.38
C TYR A 177 -0.92 -17.96 -0.22
N ASP A 178 0.23 -17.81 0.40
CA ASP A 178 1.52 -18.40 0.01
C ASP A 178 1.88 -19.68 0.80
N ILE A 179 0.96 -20.25 1.59
CA ILE A 179 1.22 -21.42 2.46
C ILE A 179 1.79 -22.62 1.69
N GLY A 180 1.49 -22.73 0.42
CA GLY A 180 2.01 -23.79 -0.45
C GLY A 180 3.52 -23.74 -0.67
N LEU A 181 4.20 -22.62 -0.40
CA LEU A 181 5.65 -22.53 -0.48
C LEU A 181 6.36 -23.51 0.45
N VAL A 182 5.71 -23.99 1.51
CA VAL A 182 6.27 -25.02 2.40
C VAL A 182 6.53 -26.37 1.69
N LYS A 183 5.84 -26.62 0.57
CA LYS A 183 6.04 -27.82 -0.25
C LYS A 183 7.08 -27.66 -1.35
N VAL A 184 7.54 -26.44 -1.60
CA VAL A 184 8.62 -26.19 -2.55
C VAL A 184 9.97 -26.50 -1.86
N PRO A 185 10.90 -27.21 -2.52
CA PRO A 185 12.19 -27.56 -1.93
C PRO A 185 12.97 -26.32 -1.47
N GLU A 186 13.50 -26.35 -0.24
CA GLU A 186 14.24 -25.21 0.34
C GLU A 186 15.43 -24.77 -0.48
N LYS A 187 16.16 -25.74 -1.10
CA LYS A 187 17.28 -25.44 -1.99
C LYS A 187 16.91 -24.54 -3.17
N ILE A 188 15.63 -24.57 -3.60
CA ILE A 188 15.10 -23.72 -4.65
C ILE A 188 14.75 -22.36 -4.05
N LEU A 189 13.99 -22.31 -2.92
CA LEU A 189 13.55 -21.06 -2.30
C LEU A 189 14.69 -20.19 -1.78
N ASN A 190 15.75 -20.81 -1.23
CA ASN A 190 16.88 -20.12 -0.60
C ASN A 190 18.02 -19.79 -1.59
N LYS A 191 17.81 -20.02 -2.90
CA LYS A 191 18.82 -19.78 -3.93
C LYS A 191 19.09 -18.28 -4.07
N GLN A 192 20.34 -17.88 -3.98
CA GLN A 192 20.78 -16.48 -4.10
C GLN A 192 20.91 -16.00 -5.56
N TYR A 193 20.86 -16.91 -6.51
CA TYR A 193 21.00 -16.63 -7.94
C TYR A 193 19.66 -16.81 -8.67
N LYS A 194 19.63 -16.35 -9.93
CA LYS A 194 18.44 -16.48 -10.78
C LYS A 194 18.02 -17.95 -10.91
N HIS A 195 16.74 -18.24 -10.70
CA HIS A 195 16.15 -19.57 -10.87
C HIS A 195 16.17 -19.99 -12.34
N SER A 196 16.39 -21.31 -12.59
CA SER A 196 16.18 -21.88 -13.91
C SER A 196 14.68 -21.91 -14.27
N PRO A 197 14.33 -22.11 -15.56
CA PRO A 197 12.93 -22.27 -15.95
C PRO A 197 12.22 -23.41 -15.21
N GLU A 198 12.91 -24.54 -14.94
CA GLU A 198 12.39 -25.70 -14.22
C GLU A 198 12.16 -25.39 -12.74
N GLU A 199 13.13 -24.71 -12.10
CA GLU A 199 13.00 -24.25 -10.71
C GLU A 199 11.85 -23.26 -10.57
N TYR A 200 11.71 -22.34 -11.53
CA TYR A 200 10.61 -21.40 -11.54
C TYR A 200 9.26 -22.07 -11.75
N ALA A 201 9.20 -23.11 -12.60
CA ALA A 201 8.01 -23.94 -12.76
C ALA A 201 7.65 -24.68 -11.45
N GLU A 202 8.64 -25.15 -10.69
CA GLU A 202 8.41 -25.76 -9.38
C GLU A 202 7.88 -24.74 -8.36
N ILE A 203 8.46 -23.54 -8.33
CA ILE A 203 7.96 -22.45 -7.46
C ILE A 203 6.48 -22.15 -7.76
N LYS A 204 6.08 -22.07 -9.04
CA LYS A 204 4.69 -21.79 -9.43
C LYS A 204 3.69 -22.79 -8.87
N LYS A 205 4.10 -24.04 -8.62
CA LYS A 205 3.23 -25.06 -8.05
C LYS A 205 2.76 -24.76 -6.62
N HIS A 206 3.39 -23.75 -5.94
CA HIS A 206 2.95 -23.36 -4.59
C HIS A 206 1.45 -22.99 -4.57
N THR A 207 0.92 -22.43 -5.66
CA THR A 207 -0.50 -22.07 -5.76
C THR A 207 -1.40 -23.30 -5.63
N VAL A 208 -1.07 -24.37 -6.35
CA VAL A 208 -1.79 -25.65 -6.31
C VAL A 208 -1.56 -26.37 -4.97
N TYR A 209 -0.33 -26.33 -4.45
CA TYR A 209 -0.02 -26.93 -3.15
C TYR A 209 -0.78 -26.25 -2.03
N GLY A 210 -0.81 -24.90 -2.03
CA GLY A 210 -1.53 -24.12 -1.03
C GLY A 210 -3.03 -24.38 -1.07
N TYR A 211 -3.64 -24.37 -2.25
CA TYR A 211 -5.05 -24.70 -2.39
C TYR A 211 -5.38 -26.09 -1.81
N LYS A 212 -4.58 -27.12 -2.15
CA LYS A 212 -4.75 -28.47 -1.59
C LYS A 212 -4.62 -28.48 -0.06
N LEU A 213 -3.64 -27.80 0.49
CA LEU A 213 -3.46 -27.69 1.94
C LEU A 213 -4.67 -27.01 2.60
N MET A 214 -5.16 -25.92 2.04
CA MET A 214 -6.31 -25.20 2.56
C MET A 214 -7.59 -26.05 2.52
N LYS A 215 -7.81 -26.82 1.48
CA LYS A 215 -8.98 -27.74 1.35
C LYS A 215 -8.84 -28.97 2.24
N SER A 216 -7.70 -29.67 2.19
CA SER A 216 -7.56 -31.00 2.80
C SER A 216 -7.18 -30.93 4.27
N ASN A 217 -6.24 -30.02 4.65
CA ASN A 217 -5.72 -29.95 6.00
C ASN A 217 -6.53 -28.99 6.89
N PHE A 218 -6.90 -27.83 6.35
CA PHE A 218 -7.58 -26.79 7.13
C PHE A 218 -9.09 -26.76 6.90
N ARG A 219 -9.59 -27.50 5.90
CA ARG A 219 -11.03 -27.63 5.56
C ARG A 219 -11.72 -26.29 5.30
N PHE A 220 -10.99 -25.33 4.73
CA PHE A 220 -11.57 -24.07 4.33
C PHE A 220 -12.63 -24.22 3.23
N GLU A 221 -13.59 -23.32 3.24
CA GLU A 221 -14.55 -23.15 2.14
C GLU A 221 -13.81 -22.81 0.83
N GLU A 222 -14.47 -23.09 -0.30
CA GLU A 222 -13.88 -22.88 -1.63
C GLU A 222 -13.38 -21.45 -1.84
N GLU A 223 -14.21 -20.48 -1.48
CA GLU A 223 -13.92 -19.05 -1.64
C GLU A 223 -12.68 -18.57 -0.88
N VAL A 224 -12.29 -19.24 0.21
CA VAL A 224 -11.07 -18.95 0.96
C VAL A 224 -9.87 -19.65 0.35
N ALA A 225 -10.03 -20.95 0.02
CA ALA A 225 -8.94 -21.77 -0.51
C ALA A 225 -8.50 -21.32 -1.92
N VAL A 226 -9.43 -20.86 -2.75
CA VAL A 226 -9.17 -20.40 -4.11
C VAL A 226 -8.23 -19.20 -4.17
N ILE A 227 -8.11 -18.41 -3.10
CA ILE A 227 -7.13 -17.33 -2.99
C ILE A 227 -5.72 -17.85 -3.27
N SER A 228 -5.33 -18.96 -2.63
CA SER A 228 -4.00 -19.53 -2.85
C SER A 228 -3.82 -20.03 -4.30
N LEU A 229 -4.88 -20.53 -4.92
CA LEU A 229 -4.82 -21.04 -6.29
C LEU A 229 -4.67 -19.90 -7.31
N GLU A 230 -5.39 -18.79 -7.14
CA GLU A 230 -5.64 -17.82 -8.20
C GLU A 230 -4.91 -16.48 -8.03
N HIS A 231 -4.22 -16.20 -6.92
CA HIS A 231 -3.59 -14.90 -6.67
C HIS A 231 -2.47 -14.54 -7.67
N HIS A 232 -2.04 -15.46 -8.51
CA HIS A 232 -1.13 -15.25 -9.62
C HIS A 232 -1.80 -15.31 -11.00
N GLU A 233 -3.13 -15.44 -11.05
CA GLU A 233 -3.84 -15.24 -12.31
C GLU A 233 -3.83 -13.77 -12.70
N TYR A 234 -3.72 -13.52 -14.00
CA TYR A 234 -3.71 -12.17 -14.54
C TYR A 234 -5.07 -11.83 -15.14
N PHE A 235 -5.52 -10.60 -14.98
CA PHE A 235 -6.80 -10.15 -15.51
C PHE A 235 -6.97 -10.43 -17.00
N ASN A 236 -5.88 -10.42 -17.77
CA ASN A 236 -5.85 -10.74 -19.20
C ASN A 236 -5.64 -12.24 -19.54
N GLY A 237 -5.68 -13.14 -18.57
CA GLY A 237 -5.54 -14.59 -18.75
C GLY A 237 -4.10 -15.10 -18.97
N LYS A 238 -3.08 -14.25 -18.85
CA LYS A 238 -1.66 -14.64 -19.00
C LYS A 238 -0.99 -15.02 -17.69
N GLY A 239 -1.79 -15.24 -16.63
CA GLY A 239 -1.34 -15.68 -15.32
C GLY A 239 -1.13 -17.18 -15.21
N TYR A 240 -1.10 -17.68 -13.98
CA TYR A 240 -1.01 -19.10 -13.66
C TYR A 240 -1.76 -19.42 -12.36
N PRO A 241 -2.14 -20.68 -12.07
CA PRO A 241 -1.81 -21.92 -12.79
C PRO A 241 -2.77 -22.27 -13.93
N ARG A 242 -3.98 -21.67 -14.00
CA ARG A 242 -5.04 -22.06 -14.94
C ARG A 242 -5.12 -21.17 -16.18
N GLY A 243 -4.58 -19.95 -16.13
CA GLY A 243 -4.68 -18.97 -17.21
C GLY A 243 -6.10 -18.43 -17.41
N ILE A 244 -6.91 -18.37 -16.35
CA ILE A 244 -8.25 -17.80 -16.36
C ILE A 244 -8.19 -16.27 -16.35
N SER A 245 -9.27 -15.59 -16.79
CA SER A 245 -9.28 -14.16 -17.03
C SER A 245 -10.48 -13.44 -16.45
N GLY A 246 -10.34 -12.16 -16.21
CA GLY A 246 -11.45 -11.26 -15.88
C GLY A 246 -12.31 -11.74 -14.71
N ASN A 247 -13.59 -12.00 -14.99
CA ASN A 247 -14.56 -12.41 -13.97
C ASN A 247 -14.50 -13.91 -13.60
N GLU A 248 -13.71 -14.72 -14.30
CA GLU A 248 -13.47 -16.11 -13.91
C GLU A 248 -12.57 -16.19 -12.66
N ILE A 249 -11.75 -15.15 -12.40
CA ILE A 249 -10.91 -15.05 -11.23
C ILE A 249 -11.77 -14.64 -10.03
N HIS A 250 -11.67 -15.38 -8.94
CA HIS A 250 -12.44 -15.08 -7.73
C HIS A 250 -12.11 -13.69 -7.15
N LEU A 251 -13.10 -12.96 -6.66
CA LEU A 251 -12.92 -11.59 -6.14
C LEU A 251 -11.81 -11.51 -5.08
N TYR A 252 -11.78 -12.45 -4.13
CA TYR A 252 -10.78 -12.44 -3.06
C TYR A 252 -9.37 -12.63 -3.61
N ALA A 253 -9.21 -13.50 -4.59
CA ALA A 253 -7.92 -13.71 -5.26
C ALA A 253 -7.46 -12.47 -6.02
N LYS A 254 -8.36 -11.75 -6.69
CA LYS A 254 -8.07 -10.46 -7.35
C LYS A 254 -7.61 -9.39 -6.35
N ILE A 255 -8.23 -9.32 -5.18
CA ILE A 255 -7.82 -8.39 -4.10
C ILE A 255 -6.41 -8.77 -3.61
N VAL A 256 -6.19 -10.05 -3.30
CA VAL A 256 -4.90 -10.53 -2.80
C VAL A 256 -3.78 -10.38 -3.84
N ALA A 257 -4.07 -10.54 -5.14
CA ALA A 257 -3.10 -10.29 -6.21
C ALA A 257 -2.57 -8.84 -6.21
N VAL A 258 -3.45 -7.86 -6.04
CA VAL A 258 -3.07 -6.44 -5.91
C VAL A 258 -2.26 -6.21 -4.64
N ALA A 259 -2.73 -6.74 -3.50
CA ALA A 259 -2.07 -6.59 -2.21
C ALA A 259 -0.67 -7.22 -2.19
N HIS A 260 -0.53 -8.43 -2.74
CA HIS A 260 0.73 -9.15 -2.88
C HIS A 260 1.76 -8.38 -3.71
N GLU A 261 1.34 -7.86 -4.86
CA GLU A 261 2.27 -7.14 -5.74
C GLU A 261 2.66 -5.77 -5.15
N ALA A 262 1.71 -5.10 -4.49
CA ALA A 262 2.00 -3.86 -3.78
C ALA A 262 3.06 -4.08 -2.68
N GLU A 263 2.87 -5.09 -1.83
CA GLU A 263 3.83 -5.47 -0.79
C GLU A 263 5.20 -5.83 -1.37
N LYS A 264 5.22 -6.62 -2.44
CA LYS A 264 6.45 -7.02 -3.14
C LYS A 264 7.21 -5.83 -3.70
N VAL A 265 6.54 -4.86 -4.29
CA VAL A 265 7.17 -3.63 -4.81
C VAL A 265 7.74 -2.81 -3.66
N MET A 266 7.00 -2.63 -2.57
CA MET A 266 7.48 -1.91 -1.37
C MET A 266 8.72 -2.59 -0.76
N LYS A 267 8.73 -3.92 -0.70
CA LYS A 267 9.83 -4.71 -0.16
C LYS A 267 11.10 -4.68 -1.01
N ASN A 268 10.97 -4.95 -2.32
CA ASN A 268 12.13 -5.19 -3.19
C ASN A 268 13.16 -4.06 -3.16
N ARG A 269 12.77 -2.85 -2.73
CA ARG A 269 13.71 -1.75 -2.55
C ARG A 269 14.33 -1.64 -1.18
N ARG A 270 13.65 -2.09 -0.12
CA ARG A 270 14.28 -2.12 1.22
C ARG A 270 15.43 -3.13 1.27
N ILE A 271 15.27 -4.31 0.67
CA ILE A 271 16.36 -5.31 0.57
C ILE A 271 17.52 -4.79 -0.27
N ALA A 272 17.27 -4.16 -1.41
CA ALA A 272 18.34 -3.59 -2.25
C ALA A 272 19.13 -2.49 -1.53
N ILE A 273 18.55 -1.84 -0.52
CA ILE A 273 19.22 -0.86 0.33
C ILE A 273 20.12 -1.57 1.35
N ASP A 274 19.59 -2.58 2.05
CA ASP A 274 20.33 -3.33 3.08
C ASP A 274 21.55 -4.07 2.50
N GLU A 275 21.44 -4.65 1.29
CA GLU A 275 22.56 -5.31 0.62
C GLU A 275 23.63 -4.34 0.11
N LYS A 276 23.28 -3.09 -0.19
CA LYS A 276 24.23 -2.05 -0.62
C LYS A 276 24.85 -1.28 0.53
N SER A 277 24.22 -1.23 1.69
CA SER A 277 24.80 -0.64 2.90
C SER A 277 25.97 -1.46 3.46
N LEU A 278 26.09 -2.74 3.07
CA LEU A 278 27.20 -3.61 3.46
C LEU A 278 28.41 -3.53 2.51
N ASN A 279 28.28 -2.96 1.30
CA ASN A 279 29.41 -2.73 0.40
C ASN A 279 29.07 -1.68 -0.68
N PHE A 280 29.91 -0.66 -0.76
CA PHE A 280 30.29 0.12 -1.95
C PHE A 280 29.63 1.45 -2.32
N ASN A 281 30.56 2.39 -2.42
CA ASN A 281 30.67 3.54 -3.34
C ASN A 281 29.48 4.45 -3.62
N LYS A 282 29.72 5.65 -3.24
CA LYS A 282 28.99 6.92 -3.22
C LYS A 282 28.28 7.40 -4.51
N ASN A 283 28.09 6.61 -5.55
CA ASN A 283 27.64 7.15 -6.85
C ASN A 283 26.44 6.45 -7.52
N ASN A 284 25.69 5.60 -6.83
CA ASN A 284 24.45 5.06 -7.41
C ASN A 284 23.24 5.49 -6.59
N ASN A 285 22.48 6.44 -7.11
CA ASN A 285 21.12 6.79 -6.68
C ASN A 285 20.20 5.57 -6.79
N VAL A 286 20.26 4.68 -5.80
CA VAL A 286 19.27 3.60 -5.66
C VAL A 286 18.01 4.21 -5.09
N GLU A 287 17.10 4.52 -5.97
CA GLU A 287 15.77 5.05 -5.59
C GLU A 287 15.05 4.11 -4.63
N LYS A 288 14.68 4.57 -3.43
CA LYS A 288 13.80 3.85 -2.49
C LYS A 288 12.40 3.69 -3.08
N LYS A 289 11.92 2.45 -3.21
CA LYS A 289 10.52 2.16 -3.58
C LYS A 289 9.66 2.27 -2.32
N LEU A 290 8.82 3.27 -2.32
CA LEU A 290 7.83 3.54 -1.32
C LEU A 290 6.45 3.04 -1.82
N LEU A 291 5.44 3.21 -0.99
CA LEU A 291 4.06 2.98 -1.36
C LEU A 291 3.66 3.71 -2.67
N PHE A 292 4.24 4.88 -2.94
CA PHE A 292 4.12 5.59 -4.22
C PHE A 292 4.50 4.72 -5.43
N ASP A 293 5.61 3.96 -5.35
CA ASP A 293 6.02 3.08 -6.44
C ASP A 293 5.10 1.88 -6.57
N ALA A 294 4.51 1.40 -5.46
CA ALA A 294 3.49 0.37 -5.49
C ALA A 294 2.21 0.89 -6.19
N VAL A 295 1.74 2.08 -5.83
CA VAL A 295 0.61 2.75 -6.51
C VAL A 295 0.87 2.87 -8.01
N ARG A 296 2.03 3.41 -8.39
CA ARG A 296 2.42 3.53 -9.81
C ARG A 296 2.47 2.17 -10.50
N HIS A 297 3.03 1.15 -9.85
CA HIS A 297 3.12 -0.20 -10.41
C HIS A 297 1.74 -0.82 -10.64
N ILE A 298 0.82 -0.67 -9.68
CA ILE A 298 -0.54 -1.18 -9.80
C ILE A 298 -1.31 -0.46 -10.92
N ILE A 299 -1.16 0.87 -11.05
CA ILE A 299 -1.77 1.62 -12.16
C ILE A 299 -1.29 1.07 -13.52
N HIS A 300 0.02 0.86 -13.70
CA HIS A 300 0.56 0.33 -14.95
C HIS A 300 0.12 -1.11 -15.24
N GLY A 301 -0.18 -1.90 -14.22
CA GLY A 301 -0.66 -3.28 -14.36
C GLY A 301 -2.18 -3.41 -14.49
N ALA A 302 -2.94 -2.34 -14.30
CA ALA A 302 -4.39 -2.36 -14.38
C ALA A 302 -4.87 -2.79 -15.78
N LYS A 303 -5.95 -3.56 -15.86
CA LYS A 303 -6.49 -4.22 -17.07
C LYS A 303 -5.58 -5.32 -17.68
N ILE A 304 -4.30 -5.37 -17.32
CA ILE A 304 -3.35 -6.37 -17.82
C ILE A 304 -3.17 -7.48 -16.77
N LYS A 305 -2.65 -7.12 -15.62
CA LYS A 305 -2.41 -8.06 -14.52
C LYS A 305 -3.50 -8.01 -13.47
N TYR A 306 -4.00 -6.82 -13.17
CA TYR A 306 -4.92 -6.56 -12.06
C TYR A 306 -6.29 -6.13 -12.55
N ASP A 307 -7.31 -6.49 -11.77
CA ASP A 307 -8.66 -5.99 -11.98
C ASP A 307 -8.66 -4.44 -11.89
N PRO A 308 -9.20 -3.75 -12.90
CA PRO A 308 -9.16 -2.28 -12.95
C PRO A 308 -9.94 -1.63 -11.81
N THR A 309 -11.04 -2.24 -11.35
CA THR A 309 -11.84 -1.73 -10.23
C THR A 309 -11.07 -1.82 -8.92
N ILE A 310 -10.42 -2.97 -8.67
CA ILE A 310 -9.62 -3.16 -7.45
C ILE A 310 -8.37 -2.27 -7.48
N SER A 311 -7.73 -2.13 -8.65
CA SER A 311 -6.60 -1.22 -8.84
C SER A 311 -6.98 0.22 -8.50
N LYS A 312 -8.16 0.67 -8.94
CA LYS A 312 -8.70 1.99 -8.65
C LYS A 312 -8.97 2.18 -7.15
N VAL A 313 -9.60 1.20 -6.51
CA VAL A 313 -9.82 1.21 -5.06
C VAL A 313 -8.48 1.30 -4.32
N PHE A 314 -7.49 0.48 -4.69
CA PHE A 314 -6.15 0.55 -4.09
C PHE A 314 -5.55 1.95 -4.20
N VAL A 315 -5.58 2.56 -5.39
CA VAL A 315 -5.04 3.91 -5.64
C VAL A 315 -5.77 4.98 -4.83
N SER A 316 -7.09 4.86 -4.62
CA SER A 316 -7.86 5.83 -3.84
C SER A 316 -7.54 5.80 -2.34
N ILE A 317 -7.13 4.64 -1.82
CA ILE A 317 -6.78 4.47 -0.41
C ILE A 317 -5.36 4.97 -0.14
N PHE A 318 -4.43 4.57 -0.98
CA PHE A 318 -3.03 4.81 -0.78
C PHE A 318 -2.64 6.14 -1.41
N SER A 319 -2.64 7.19 -0.60
CA SER A 319 -2.16 8.51 -0.99
C SER A 319 -0.78 8.44 -1.67
N VAL A 320 -0.58 9.33 -2.63
CA VAL A 320 0.72 9.52 -3.30
C VAL A 320 1.84 9.80 -2.28
N TYR A 321 1.49 10.39 -1.16
CA TYR A 321 2.37 10.66 -0.02
C TYR A 321 1.82 10.01 1.24
N PRO A 322 2.22 8.76 1.54
CA PRO A 322 1.73 8.03 2.71
C PRO A 322 2.10 8.73 4.02
N ILE A 323 1.27 8.53 5.03
CA ILE A 323 1.58 8.96 6.40
C ILE A 323 2.91 8.34 6.84
N GLY A 324 3.73 9.12 7.55
CA GLY A 324 5.10 8.75 7.91
C GLY A 324 6.15 9.00 6.82
N SER A 325 5.75 9.42 5.61
CA SER A 325 6.71 9.83 4.58
C SER A 325 7.30 11.19 4.90
N VAL A 326 8.60 11.35 4.68
CA VAL A 326 9.24 12.67 4.65
C VAL A 326 9.27 13.16 3.21
N VAL A 327 8.72 14.34 2.97
CA VAL A 327 8.63 14.97 1.65
C VAL A 327 9.51 16.20 1.56
N ILE A 328 10.05 16.46 0.37
CA ILE A 328 10.83 17.65 0.03
C ILE A 328 9.89 18.67 -0.59
N LEU A 329 9.87 19.86 -0.05
CA LEU A 329 9.03 20.97 -0.50
C LEU A 329 9.73 21.80 -1.58
N ASN A 330 8.97 22.65 -2.26
CA ASN A 330 9.47 23.54 -3.30
C ASN A 330 10.47 24.59 -2.78
N ASP A 331 10.48 24.88 -1.48
CA ASP A 331 11.40 25.76 -0.79
C ASP A 331 12.58 25.04 -0.12
N ASN A 332 12.80 23.75 -0.46
CA ASN A 332 13.82 22.85 0.09
C ASN A 332 13.65 22.45 1.56
N ARG A 333 12.63 22.95 2.27
CA ARG A 333 12.28 22.39 3.59
C ARG A 333 11.79 20.95 3.43
N LYS A 334 11.83 20.19 4.51
CA LYS A 334 11.27 18.84 4.56
C LYS A 334 10.08 18.78 5.51
N GLY A 335 9.05 18.07 5.09
CA GLY A 335 7.83 17.87 5.87
C GLY A 335 7.57 16.38 6.13
N LEU A 336 7.17 16.03 7.35
CA LEU A 336 6.67 14.71 7.69
C LEU A 336 5.16 14.68 7.44
N VAL A 337 4.71 13.80 6.57
CA VAL A 337 3.29 13.58 6.32
C VAL A 337 2.68 12.87 7.53
N PHE A 338 1.67 13.45 8.18
CA PHE A 338 1.00 12.83 9.31
C PHE A 338 -0.53 12.69 9.13
N ALA A 339 -1.09 13.34 8.12
CA ALA A 339 -2.48 13.11 7.73
C ALA A 339 -2.64 13.30 6.22
N THR A 340 -3.63 12.63 5.65
CA THR A 340 -3.96 12.72 4.22
C THR A 340 -5.30 13.41 4.04
N ASN A 341 -5.43 14.17 2.96
CA ASN A 341 -6.72 14.74 2.58
C ASN A 341 -7.41 13.79 1.59
N THR A 342 -8.57 13.26 1.96
CA THR A 342 -9.29 12.23 1.19
C THR A 342 -9.58 12.68 -0.25
N ASN A 343 -9.88 13.96 -0.44
CA ASN A 343 -10.18 14.53 -1.75
C ASN A 343 -8.93 15.07 -2.47
N PHE A 344 -7.78 15.16 -1.79
CA PHE A 344 -6.55 15.76 -2.31
C PHE A 344 -5.33 14.88 -1.98
N PRO A 345 -5.22 13.68 -2.57
CA PRO A 345 -4.19 12.70 -2.19
C PRO A 345 -2.75 13.18 -2.44
N ILE A 346 -2.56 14.22 -3.27
CA ILE A 346 -1.25 14.84 -3.53
C ILE A 346 -0.98 16.05 -2.64
N ARG A 347 -1.92 16.44 -1.76
CA ARG A 347 -1.80 17.58 -0.84
C ARG A 347 -2.09 17.15 0.59
N PRO A 348 -1.19 16.38 1.21
CA PRO A 348 -1.35 15.92 2.59
C PRO A 348 -1.20 17.07 3.59
N ILE A 349 -1.46 16.77 4.86
CA ILE A 349 -1.10 17.61 5.98
C ILE A 349 0.26 17.17 6.48
N ILE A 350 1.19 18.09 6.59
CA ILE A 350 2.58 17.84 6.93
C ILE A 350 3.00 18.62 8.18
N LYS A 351 3.93 18.06 8.94
CA LYS A 351 4.71 18.82 9.93
C LYS A 351 6.06 19.13 9.33
N ILE A 352 6.46 20.40 9.35
CA ILE A 352 7.81 20.80 8.92
C ILE A 352 8.83 20.19 9.89
N VAL A 353 9.80 19.45 9.36
CA VAL A 353 10.81 18.72 10.14
C VAL A 353 12.23 19.13 9.80
N SER A 354 12.42 20.01 8.81
CA SER A 354 13.71 20.65 8.55
C SER A 354 13.58 22.08 8.06
N ASP A 355 14.65 22.85 8.25
CA ASP A 355 14.85 24.13 7.57
C ASP A 355 15.31 23.93 6.11
N ASN A 356 15.52 25.05 5.38
CA ASN A 356 15.95 25.03 3.97
C ASN A 356 17.40 24.53 3.79
N SER A 357 18.17 24.46 4.87
CA SER A 357 19.54 23.94 4.92
C SER A 357 19.61 22.46 5.26
N GLY A 358 18.46 21.85 5.58
CA GLY A 358 18.36 20.44 5.94
C GLY A 358 18.55 20.13 7.44
N ASN A 359 18.66 21.14 8.30
CA ASN A 359 18.77 20.92 9.75
C ASN A 359 17.40 20.54 10.33
N ILE A 360 17.37 19.56 11.23
CA ILE A 360 16.12 19.09 11.84
C ILE A 360 15.51 20.15 12.77
N ILE A 361 14.20 20.36 12.61
CA ILE A 361 13.36 21.22 13.45
C ILE A 361 12.36 20.33 14.19
N GLU A 362 12.47 20.22 15.52
CA GLU A 362 11.56 19.41 16.34
C GLU A 362 10.17 20.07 16.48
N ASN A 363 10.13 21.38 16.61
CA ASN A 363 8.91 22.17 16.82
C ASN A 363 8.50 22.94 15.55
N GLY A 364 8.61 22.30 14.38
CA GLY A 364 8.18 22.90 13.12
C GLY A 364 6.65 23.05 13.04
N GLU A 365 6.22 23.97 12.20
CA GLU A 365 4.80 24.24 11.96
C GLU A 365 4.08 23.06 11.28
N VAL A 366 2.78 22.97 11.53
CA VAL A 366 1.88 22.08 10.80
C VAL A 366 1.28 22.85 9.63
N VAL A 367 1.36 22.27 8.43
CA VAL A 367 0.88 22.90 7.20
C VAL A 367 -0.09 21.95 6.50
N ASN A 368 -1.31 22.42 6.27
CA ASN A 368 -2.25 21.76 5.37
C ASN A 368 -1.97 22.25 3.93
N LEU A 369 -1.46 21.34 3.08
CA LEU A 369 -1.10 21.72 1.71
C LEU A 369 -2.31 22.04 0.83
N VAL A 370 -3.53 21.71 1.25
CA VAL A 370 -4.75 22.12 0.55
C VAL A 370 -4.99 23.63 0.76
N GLU A 371 -4.75 24.13 1.96
CA GLU A 371 -4.98 25.53 2.31
C GLU A 371 -3.82 26.44 1.92
N ASN A 372 -2.61 25.87 1.79
CA ASN A 372 -1.40 26.61 1.42
C ASN A 372 -0.95 26.30 -0.01
N ASN A 373 -1.37 27.16 -0.95
CA ASN A 373 -1.09 26.96 -2.37
C ASN A 373 0.36 27.31 -2.79
N GLN A 374 1.11 27.99 -1.93
CA GLN A 374 2.49 28.39 -2.24
C GLN A 374 3.48 27.26 -1.94
N ILE A 375 3.09 26.33 -1.05
CA ILE A 375 3.89 25.18 -0.69
C ILE A 375 3.39 23.95 -1.44
N PHE A 376 4.30 23.26 -2.11
CA PHE A 376 4.00 22.00 -2.79
C PHE A 376 5.17 21.02 -2.70
N ILE A 377 4.87 19.74 -2.89
CA ILE A 377 5.83 18.66 -2.76
C ILE A 377 6.55 18.47 -4.09
N ASN A 378 7.89 18.61 -4.08
CA ASN A 378 8.76 18.29 -5.21
C ASN A 378 9.13 16.81 -5.28
N GLY A 379 9.13 16.12 -4.14
CA GLY A 379 9.49 14.71 -4.07
C GLY A 379 9.44 14.16 -2.65
N ILE A 380 9.78 12.87 -2.54
CA ILE A 380 9.90 12.20 -1.25
C ILE A 380 11.37 12.17 -0.86
N ASP A 381 11.67 12.52 0.38
CA ASP A 381 13.02 12.40 0.91
C ASP A 381 13.43 10.94 1.03
N ARG A 382 14.67 10.67 0.64
CA ARG A 382 15.21 9.31 0.51
C ARG A 382 16.54 9.16 1.24
N ASP A 383 16.89 10.16 2.05
CA ASP A 383 18.08 10.11 2.88
C ASP A 383 17.82 9.28 4.15
N ASP A 384 18.41 8.09 4.20
CA ASP A 384 18.24 7.16 5.32
C ASP A 384 18.67 7.75 6.65
N LYS A 385 19.75 8.51 6.67
CA LYS A 385 20.26 9.12 7.90
C LYS A 385 19.29 10.19 8.42
N PHE A 386 18.76 11.00 7.50
CA PHE A 386 17.77 12.01 7.87
C PHE A 386 16.48 11.34 8.38
N LEU A 387 16.01 10.27 7.72
CA LEU A 387 14.81 9.53 8.15
C LEU A 387 15.01 8.88 9.52
N GLU A 388 16.18 8.29 9.78
CA GLU A 388 16.52 7.73 11.10
C GLU A 388 16.55 8.82 12.20
N GLU A 389 17.07 10.01 11.88
CA GLU A 389 17.08 11.11 12.83
C GLU A 389 15.67 11.66 13.10
N VAL A 390 14.81 11.76 12.07
CA VAL A 390 13.40 12.14 12.22
C VAL A 390 12.68 11.11 13.09
N ASP A 391 12.91 9.81 12.84
CA ASP A 391 12.32 8.72 13.65
C ASP A 391 12.72 8.86 15.12
N LYS A 392 14.01 9.11 15.41
CA LYS A 392 14.52 9.23 16.77
C LYS A 392 14.06 10.53 17.47
N LYS A 393 14.13 11.67 16.80
CA LYS A 393 13.90 12.98 17.41
C LYS A 393 12.43 13.42 17.43
N ILE A 394 11.63 12.91 16.51
CA ILE A 394 10.25 13.36 16.31
C ILE A 394 9.24 12.24 16.56
N LEU A 395 9.40 11.05 15.96
CA LEU A 395 8.42 9.96 16.06
C LEU A 395 8.57 9.11 17.33
N ASN A 396 9.79 8.91 17.81
CA ASN A 396 10.10 8.08 18.99
C ASN A 396 10.61 8.91 20.18
N LYS A 397 10.30 10.21 20.24
CA LYS A 397 10.61 11.04 21.40
C LYS A 397 9.84 10.51 22.61
N ASP A 398 10.56 10.08 23.67
CA ASP A 398 10.03 9.57 24.93
C ASP A 398 9.32 10.66 25.75
#